data_72c01e3d31fb5f9cbf98aa5b25697ca1
#
_entry.id   72c01e3d31fb5f9cbf98aa5b25697ca1
#
_cell.length_a   1.000
_cell.length_b   1.000
_cell.length_c   1.000
_cell.angle_alpha   90.00
_cell.angle_beta   90.00
_cell.angle_gamma   90.00
#
_symmetry.space_group_name_H-M   'P 1'
#
loop_
_entity.id
_entity.type
_entity.pdbx_description
1 polymer ?
#
loop_
_entity_poly.entity_id
_entity_poly.type
_entity_poly.pdbx_seq_one_letter_code
_entity_poly.pdbx_strand_id
1 'polypeptide(L)'
;ASIPNNLTDFYNQAFYTLYQRHDASKSGYKRELKAKLTPEEFRNILAYIGLKTFFEGKVDFDRTTLDDIITKYCLKNNFELKTNDIVYDATHSACMMLQEGVSLKFSHRSFQEYFAAVGINQLDDKLQRQILVKWSEADRNNISSHRTFMNALFTIQKERTFKNLCIPIIESMDEKYRRMGDITERISTCFKCFICSKDSRENKLELGFLLKNEVYFYYS
;
A
#
# COMPACT_ATOMS: atom_id res chain seq x y z
N ALA A 1 13.52 22.06 -1.67
CA ALA A 1 12.95 20.76 -1.31
C ALA A 1 14.07 19.72 -1.47
N SER A 2 14.30 18.91 -0.45
CA SER A 2 15.25 17.79 -0.52
C SER A 2 14.70 16.71 -1.45
N ILE A 3 15.59 16.05 -2.19
CA ILE A 3 15.22 14.88 -3.00
C ILE A 3 14.85 13.75 -2.03
N PRO A 4 13.68 13.09 -2.18
CA PRO A 4 13.30 11.98 -1.32
C PRO A 4 14.30 10.82 -1.41
N ASN A 5 14.67 10.25 -0.27
CA ASN A 5 15.63 9.15 -0.22
C ASN A 5 15.06 7.81 -0.72
N ASN A 6 13.76 7.67 -0.72
CA ASN A 6 13.06 6.49 -1.20
C ASN A 6 11.65 6.83 -1.75
N LEU A 7 11.03 5.87 -2.42
CA LEU A 7 9.74 6.04 -3.07
C LEU A 7 8.59 6.33 -2.08
N THR A 8 8.65 5.77 -0.88
CA THR A 8 7.65 6.01 0.18
C THR A 8 7.69 7.45 0.68
N ASP A 9 8.89 8.00 0.89
CA ASP A 9 9.08 9.40 1.25
C ASP A 9 8.59 10.33 0.13
N PHE A 10 8.78 9.95 -1.14
CA PHE A 10 8.24 10.68 -2.27
C PHE A 10 6.70 10.79 -2.19
N TYR A 11 5.98 9.68 -1.99
CA TYR A 11 4.52 9.72 -1.89
C TYR A 11 4.04 10.51 -0.68
N ASN A 12 4.74 10.39 0.44
CA ASN A 12 4.45 11.16 1.64
C ASN A 12 4.62 12.67 1.39
N GLN A 13 5.76 13.08 0.83
CA GLN A 13 6.01 14.48 0.48
C GLN A 13 5.05 15.00 -0.59
N ALA A 14 4.74 14.19 -1.61
CA ALA A 14 3.79 14.55 -2.65
C ALA A 14 2.40 14.81 -2.04
N PHE A 15 1.93 13.95 -1.14
CA PHE A 15 0.67 14.16 -0.43
C PHE A 15 0.65 15.50 0.31
N TYR A 16 1.64 15.75 1.19
CA TYR A 16 1.68 17.00 1.96
C TYR A 16 1.83 18.23 1.04
N THR A 17 2.63 18.13 -0.01
CA THR A 17 2.81 19.21 -0.98
C THR A 17 1.50 19.52 -1.70
N LEU A 18 0.78 18.52 -2.17
CA LEU A 18 -0.49 18.69 -2.86
C LEU A 18 -1.57 19.20 -1.91
N TYR A 19 -1.61 18.70 -0.68
CA TYR A 19 -2.55 19.15 0.33
C TYR A 19 -2.28 20.60 0.77
N GLN A 20 -1.02 20.99 0.96
CA GLN A 20 -0.62 22.32 1.43
C GLN A 20 -0.52 23.38 0.31
N ARG A 21 -0.31 22.99 -0.97
CA ARG A 21 -0.22 23.92 -2.10
C ARG A 21 -1.49 24.73 -2.33
N HIS A 22 -2.57 24.41 -1.66
CA HIS A 22 -3.75 25.26 -1.60
C HIS A 22 -3.47 26.64 -0.99
N ASP A 23 -2.44 26.76 -0.13
CA ASP A 23 -2.08 28.04 0.50
C ASP A 23 -1.14 28.90 -0.34
N ALA A 24 -0.53 28.38 -1.40
CA ALA A 24 0.60 29.03 -2.10
C ALA A 24 0.40 29.24 -3.60
N SER A 25 -0.81 29.26 -4.15
CA SER A 25 -0.98 29.51 -5.58
C SER A 25 -0.69 30.97 -5.94
N LYS A 26 0.12 31.17 -6.98
CA LYS A 26 0.67 32.44 -7.51
C LYS A 26 -0.36 33.51 -7.93
N SER A 27 -1.65 33.33 -7.67
CA SER A 27 -2.73 34.22 -8.11
C SER A 27 -3.73 34.63 -7.04
N GLY A 28 -3.42 34.44 -5.76
CA GLY A 28 -4.31 34.89 -4.68
C GLY A 28 -5.63 34.11 -4.53
N TYR A 29 -5.87 33.08 -5.34
CA TYR A 29 -7.04 32.22 -5.24
C TYR A 29 -6.75 31.07 -4.29
N LYS A 30 -7.19 31.22 -3.03
CA LYS A 30 -7.21 30.12 -2.06
C LYS A 30 -8.37 29.20 -2.39
N ARG A 31 -8.08 27.97 -2.77
CA ARG A 31 -9.11 26.93 -2.78
C ARG A 31 -9.33 26.51 -1.33
N GLU A 32 -10.44 26.84 -0.75
CA GLU A 32 -10.77 26.40 0.60
C GLU A 32 -11.05 24.89 0.63
N LEU A 33 -10.45 24.20 1.59
CA LEU A 33 -10.81 22.83 1.92
C LEU A 33 -12.21 22.81 2.52
N LYS A 34 -13.15 22.12 1.89
CA LYS A 34 -14.55 22.08 2.34
C LYS A 34 -14.72 21.25 3.59
N ALA A 35 -14.00 20.14 3.71
CA ALA A 35 -14.07 19.27 4.88
C ALA A 35 -13.33 19.86 6.10
N LYS A 36 -12.47 20.87 5.91
CA LYS A 36 -11.69 21.54 6.97
C LYS A 36 -10.91 20.56 7.87
N LEU A 37 -10.45 19.46 7.30
CA LEU A 37 -9.66 18.45 7.98
C LEU A 37 -8.22 18.91 8.13
N THR A 38 -7.55 18.39 9.13
CA THR A 38 -6.08 18.46 9.20
C THR A 38 -5.46 17.55 8.13
N PRO A 39 -4.20 17.79 7.73
CA PRO A 39 -3.51 16.89 6.80
C PRO A 39 -3.52 15.42 7.25
N GLU A 40 -3.34 15.17 8.55
CA GLU A 40 -3.33 13.82 9.11
C GLU A 40 -4.71 13.15 9.06
N GLU A 41 -5.77 13.87 9.41
CA GLU A 41 -7.14 13.35 9.31
C GLU A 41 -7.48 12.98 7.87
N PHE A 42 -7.16 13.85 6.92
CA PHE A 42 -7.39 13.61 5.51
C PHE A 42 -6.54 12.43 4.99
N ARG A 43 -5.28 12.35 5.41
CA ARG A 43 -4.39 11.22 5.11
C ARG A 43 -4.96 9.90 5.61
N ASN A 44 -5.51 9.88 6.81
CA ASN A 44 -6.11 8.69 7.41
C ASN A 44 -7.38 8.24 6.65
N ILE A 45 -8.19 9.17 6.17
CA ILE A 45 -9.34 8.86 5.31
C ILE A 45 -8.87 8.24 3.98
N LEU A 46 -7.86 8.84 3.32
CA LEU A 46 -7.29 8.30 2.09
C LEU A 46 -6.65 6.91 2.32
N ALA A 47 -6.01 6.70 3.46
CA ALA A 47 -5.46 5.41 3.85
C ALA A 47 -6.56 4.35 4.02
N TYR A 48 -7.70 4.71 4.61
CA TYR A 48 -8.82 3.79 4.75
C TYR A 48 -9.49 3.48 3.39
N ILE A 49 -9.64 4.49 2.51
CA ILE A 49 -10.13 4.30 1.15
C ILE A 49 -9.17 3.38 0.37
N GLY A 50 -7.86 3.68 0.39
CA GLY A 50 -6.84 2.87 -0.24
C GLY A 50 -6.84 1.43 0.25
N LEU A 51 -6.91 1.23 1.58
CA LEU A 51 -7.01 -0.08 2.21
C LEU A 51 -8.19 -0.89 1.66
N LYS A 52 -9.39 -0.30 1.64
CA LYS A 52 -10.61 -0.98 1.20
C LYS A 52 -10.58 -1.31 -0.28
N THR A 53 -10.32 -0.32 -1.12
CA THR A 53 -10.36 -0.49 -2.58
C THR A 53 -9.23 -1.39 -3.09
N PHE A 54 -8.03 -1.29 -2.51
CA PHE A 54 -6.89 -2.11 -2.92
C PHE A 54 -7.11 -3.60 -2.65
N PHE A 55 -7.51 -3.98 -1.43
CA PHE A 55 -7.71 -5.39 -1.09
C PHE A 55 -8.99 -5.99 -1.68
N GLU A 56 -9.92 -5.16 -2.15
CA GLU A 56 -11.06 -5.57 -2.96
C GLU A 56 -10.73 -5.66 -4.46
N GLY A 57 -9.50 -5.32 -4.88
CA GLY A 57 -9.06 -5.32 -6.28
C GLY A 57 -9.73 -4.24 -7.13
N LYS A 58 -10.31 -3.21 -6.50
CA LYS A 58 -11.02 -2.13 -7.19
C LYS A 58 -10.05 -0.98 -7.51
N VAL A 59 -9.75 -0.78 -8.78
CA VAL A 59 -8.98 0.38 -9.25
C VAL A 59 -9.92 1.57 -9.50
N ASP A 60 -11.08 1.28 -10.08
CA ASP A 60 -12.17 2.23 -10.35
C ASP A 60 -13.38 1.86 -9.49
N PHE A 61 -14.07 2.84 -8.95
CA PHE A 61 -15.26 2.66 -8.13
C PHE A 61 -16.24 3.80 -8.33
N ASP A 62 -17.52 3.53 -8.11
CA ASP A 62 -18.58 4.53 -8.22
C ASP A 62 -18.65 5.41 -6.96
N ARG A 63 -19.45 6.46 -7.09
CA ARG A 63 -19.67 7.42 -6.01
C ARG A 63 -20.28 6.75 -4.77
N THR A 64 -21.21 5.84 -4.95
CA THR A 64 -21.90 5.14 -3.86
C THR A 64 -20.94 4.31 -3.04
N THR A 65 -20.05 3.57 -3.71
CA THR A 65 -18.99 2.80 -3.06
C THR A 65 -18.08 3.70 -2.21
N LEU A 66 -17.68 4.85 -2.75
CA LEU A 66 -16.81 5.80 -2.03
C LEU A 66 -17.53 6.42 -0.83
N ASP A 67 -18.79 6.85 -1.00
CA ASP A 67 -19.58 7.42 0.08
C ASP A 67 -19.78 6.40 1.21
N ASP A 68 -20.03 5.12 0.89
CA ASP A 68 -20.11 4.04 1.87
C ASP A 68 -18.83 3.84 2.66
N ILE A 69 -17.67 3.85 1.97
CA ILE A 69 -16.37 3.70 2.63
C ILE A 69 -16.11 4.87 3.58
N ILE A 70 -16.34 6.10 3.13
CA ILE A 70 -16.12 7.31 3.93
C ILE A 70 -17.09 7.34 5.13
N THR A 71 -18.37 7.02 4.91
CA THR A 71 -19.36 6.97 5.98
C THR A 71 -18.99 5.97 7.07
N LYS A 72 -18.54 4.76 6.70
CA LYS A 72 -18.07 3.74 7.65
C LYS A 72 -16.85 4.22 8.43
N TYR A 73 -15.93 4.94 7.78
CA TYR A 73 -14.78 5.54 8.45
C TYR A 73 -15.21 6.60 9.45
N CYS A 74 -16.10 7.52 9.05
CA CYS A 74 -16.59 8.60 9.90
C CYS A 74 -17.32 8.04 11.13
N LEU A 75 -18.21 7.07 10.95
CA LEU A 75 -18.93 6.42 12.05
C LEU A 75 -17.96 5.75 13.04
N LYS A 76 -16.97 5.02 12.53
CA LYS A 76 -15.98 4.33 13.38
C LYS A 76 -15.14 5.29 14.22
N ASN A 77 -14.87 6.49 13.72
CA ASN A 77 -13.98 7.47 14.35
C ASN A 77 -14.72 8.66 14.96
N ASN A 78 -16.05 8.60 15.06
CA ASN A 78 -16.91 9.67 15.58
C ASN A 78 -16.70 11.04 14.88
N PHE A 79 -16.50 11.01 13.56
CA PHE A 79 -16.43 12.22 12.74
C PHE A 79 -17.82 12.59 12.21
N GLU A 80 -18.24 13.84 12.42
CA GLU A 80 -19.43 14.43 11.81
C GLU A 80 -19.04 15.20 10.54
N LEU A 81 -18.77 14.48 9.46
CA LEU A 81 -18.32 15.04 8.20
C LEU A 81 -19.30 14.71 7.05
N LYS A 82 -19.43 15.65 6.12
CA LYS A 82 -20.17 15.41 4.88
C LYS A 82 -19.27 14.71 3.87
N THR A 83 -19.67 13.53 3.40
CA THR A 83 -18.91 12.76 2.40
C THR A 83 -18.63 13.59 1.14
N ASN A 84 -19.59 14.45 0.73
CA ASN A 84 -19.43 15.35 -0.40
C ASN A 84 -18.23 16.31 -0.27
N ASP A 85 -17.99 16.83 0.91
CA ASP A 85 -16.88 17.75 1.15
C ASP A 85 -15.54 17.04 1.09
N ILE A 86 -15.46 15.82 1.65
CA ILE A 86 -14.27 14.98 1.58
C ILE A 86 -13.94 14.59 0.13
N VAL A 87 -14.95 14.17 -0.63
CA VAL A 87 -14.76 13.79 -2.04
C VAL A 87 -14.38 15.01 -2.88
N TYR A 88 -14.98 16.16 -2.63
CA TYR A 88 -14.58 17.41 -3.30
C TYR A 88 -13.11 17.73 -3.02
N ASP A 89 -12.69 17.64 -1.77
CA ASP A 89 -11.29 17.91 -1.41
C ASP A 89 -10.33 16.88 -2.02
N ALA A 90 -10.73 15.61 -2.07
CA ALA A 90 -9.92 14.56 -2.68
C ALA A 90 -9.73 14.73 -4.19
N THR A 91 -10.77 15.21 -4.89
CA THR A 91 -10.76 15.31 -6.37
C THR A 91 -10.32 16.68 -6.87
N HIS A 92 -10.73 17.77 -6.23
CA HIS A 92 -10.51 19.14 -6.71
C HIS A 92 -9.46 19.88 -5.89
N SER A 93 -9.45 19.66 -4.58
CA SER A 93 -8.51 20.38 -3.71
C SER A 93 -7.14 19.74 -3.69
N ALA A 94 -6.99 18.55 -3.17
CA ALA A 94 -5.72 17.84 -3.07
C ALA A 94 -5.35 17.05 -4.34
N CYS A 95 -6.27 16.87 -5.29
CA CYS A 95 -6.07 16.12 -6.54
C CYS A 95 -5.50 14.71 -6.32
N MET A 96 -5.83 14.09 -5.18
CA MET A 96 -5.44 12.71 -4.86
C MET A 96 -6.28 11.69 -5.61
N MET A 97 -7.47 12.11 -6.04
CA MET A 97 -8.41 11.29 -6.80
C MET A 97 -8.85 12.00 -8.08
N LEU A 98 -9.23 11.23 -9.08
CA LEU A 98 -9.81 11.69 -10.33
C LEU A 98 -11.25 11.20 -10.44
N GLN A 99 -12.10 12.02 -11.04
CA GLN A 99 -13.43 11.64 -11.44
C GLN A 99 -13.52 11.63 -12.97
N GLU A 100 -13.85 10.48 -13.55
CA GLU A 100 -14.07 10.30 -14.98
C GLU A 100 -15.51 9.84 -15.21
N GLY A 101 -16.39 10.75 -15.57
CA GLY A 101 -17.83 10.49 -15.65
C GLY A 101 -18.39 10.12 -14.28
N VAL A 102 -18.91 8.90 -14.15
CA VAL A 102 -19.45 8.35 -12.90
C VAL A 102 -18.42 7.59 -12.06
N SER A 103 -17.24 7.34 -12.64
CA SER A 103 -16.15 6.59 -11.99
C SER A 103 -15.21 7.50 -11.23
N LEU A 104 -14.74 7.00 -10.09
CA LEU A 104 -13.73 7.62 -9.24
C LEU A 104 -12.55 6.67 -9.10
N LYS A 105 -11.34 7.22 -9.06
CA LYS A 105 -10.10 6.46 -8.87
C LYS A 105 -9.04 7.32 -8.21
N PHE A 106 -8.01 6.71 -7.62
CA PHE A 106 -6.83 7.47 -7.24
C PHE A 106 -6.17 8.08 -8.49
N SER A 107 -5.60 9.28 -8.37
CA SER A 107 -4.94 10.00 -9.49
C SER A 107 -3.83 9.18 -10.15
N HIS A 108 -3.23 8.25 -9.41
CA HIS A 108 -2.32 7.23 -9.89
C HIS A 108 -2.44 5.98 -9.02
N ARG A 109 -2.37 4.78 -9.64
CA ARG A 109 -2.44 3.50 -8.93
C ARG A 109 -1.45 3.40 -7.76
N SER A 110 -0.27 3.95 -7.92
CA SER A 110 0.75 3.95 -6.88
C SER A 110 0.36 4.75 -5.63
N PHE A 111 -0.49 5.77 -5.73
CA PHE A 111 -1.07 6.43 -4.56
C PHE A 111 -2.03 5.50 -3.82
N GLN A 112 -2.87 4.75 -4.55
CA GLN A 112 -3.72 3.74 -3.93
C GLN A 112 -2.89 2.71 -3.17
N GLU A 113 -1.84 2.18 -3.79
CA GLU A 113 -0.92 1.22 -3.17
C GLU A 113 -0.21 1.79 -1.94
N TYR A 114 0.27 3.02 -2.01
CA TYR A 114 0.88 3.72 -0.88
C TYR A 114 -0.11 3.91 0.27
N PHE A 115 -1.31 4.42 -0.01
CA PHE A 115 -2.32 4.63 1.02
C PHE A 115 -2.85 3.31 1.59
N ALA A 116 -2.91 2.24 0.81
CA ALA A 116 -3.22 0.91 1.30
C ALA A 116 -2.17 0.42 2.32
N ALA A 117 -0.89 0.64 2.07
CA ALA A 117 0.18 0.30 3.02
C ALA A 117 0.10 1.14 4.30
N VAL A 118 -0.21 2.44 4.19
CA VAL A 118 -0.49 3.30 5.36
C VAL A 118 -1.68 2.76 6.16
N GLY A 119 -2.76 2.35 5.48
CA GLY A 119 -3.95 1.78 6.10
C GLY A 119 -3.67 0.45 6.81
N ILE A 120 -2.88 -0.43 6.21
CA ILE A 120 -2.43 -1.68 6.86
C ILE A 120 -1.65 -1.38 8.13
N ASN A 121 -0.75 -0.42 8.12
CA ASN A 121 0.04 -0.06 9.31
C ASN A 121 -0.81 0.39 10.51
N GLN A 122 -2.03 0.88 10.27
CA GLN A 122 -2.97 1.31 11.32
C GLN A 122 -3.75 0.15 11.96
N LEU A 123 -3.68 -1.06 11.38
CA LEU A 123 -4.36 -2.24 11.91
C LEU A 123 -3.52 -2.93 13.00
N ASP A 124 -4.20 -3.70 13.87
CA ASP A 124 -3.51 -4.61 14.79
C ASP A 124 -2.83 -5.77 14.03
N ASP A 125 -1.88 -6.43 14.67
CA ASP A 125 -1.08 -7.49 14.05
C ASP A 125 -1.92 -8.68 13.58
N LYS A 126 -2.98 -9.04 14.31
CA LYS A 126 -3.84 -10.17 13.97
C LYS A 126 -4.60 -9.90 12.66
N LEU A 127 -5.24 -8.75 12.57
CA LEU A 127 -6.01 -8.35 11.40
C LEU A 127 -5.08 -8.11 10.20
N GLN A 128 -3.92 -7.48 10.44
CA GLN A 128 -2.91 -7.26 9.42
C GLN A 128 -2.43 -8.58 8.81
N ARG A 129 -2.06 -9.58 9.66
CA ARG A 129 -1.65 -10.92 9.22
C ARG A 129 -2.75 -11.60 8.40
N GLN A 130 -3.99 -11.56 8.86
CA GLN A 130 -5.13 -12.19 8.15
C GLN A 130 -5.32 -11.59 6.75
N ILE A 131 -5.28 -10.28 6.63
CA ILE A 131 -5.47 -9.59 5.34
C ILE A 131 -4.30 -9.86 4.41
N LEU A 132 -3.06 -9.72 4.88
CA LEU A 132 -1.86 -9.85 4.06
C LEU A 132 -1.65 -11.27 3.56
N VAL A 133 -1.86 -12.28 4.42
CA VAL A 133 -1.75 -13.70 4.03
C VAL A 133 -2.83 -14.04 3.00
N LYS A 134 -4.09 -13.73 3.27
CA LYS A 134 -5.18 -13.97 2.33
C LYS A 134 -4.94 -13.30 0.97
N TRP A 135 -4.45 -12.06 0.98
CA TRP A 135 -4.13 -11.32 -0.24
C TRP A 135 -2.98 -11.98 -1.02
N SER A 136 -1.93 -12.41 -0.35
CA SER A 136 -0.78 -13.07 -1.00
C SER A 136 -1.13 -14.45 -1.58
N GLU A 137 -2.11 -15.14 -1.00
CA GLU A 137 -2.58 -16.45 -1.45
C GLU A 137 -3.60 -16.35 -2.60
N ALA A 138 -4.38 -15.27 -2.67
CA ALA A 138 -5.42 -15.08 -3.68
C ALA A 138 -4.85 -15.02 -5.11
N ASP A 139 -3.70 -14.40 -5.30
CA ASP A 139 -2.92 -14.42 -6.53
C ASP A 139 -1.42 -14.42 -6.22
N ARG A 140 -0.69 -15.41 -6.75
CA ARG A 140 0.77 -15.53 -6.60
C ARG A 140 1.54 -14.33 -7.17
N ASN A 141 0.92 -13.57 -8.07
CA ASN A 141 1.52 -12.37 -8.65
C ASN A 141 1.29 -11.11 -7.81
N ASN A 142 0.42 -11.15 -6.79
CA ASN A 142 0.08 -9.95 -6.01
C ASN A 142 1.31 -9.22 -5.48
N ILE A 143 2.22 -9.95 -4.85
CA ILE A 143 3.45 -9.37 -4.29
C ILE A 143 4.30 -8.70 -5.37
N SER A 144 4.54 -9.38 -6.51
CA SER A 144 5.39 -8.86 -7.60
C SER A 144 4.75 -7.76 -8.43
N SER A 145 3.42 -7.73 -8.50
CA SER A 145 2.65 -6.76 -9.29
C SER A 145 2.42 -5.44 -8.56
N HIS A 146 2.56 -5.42 -7.23
CA HIS A 146 2.25 -4.26 -6.38
C HIS A 146 3.50 -3.74 -5.65
N ARG A 147 4.50 -3.35 -6.44
CA ARG A 147 5.81 -2.90 -5.91
C ARG A 147 5.72 -1.72 -4.97
N THR A 148 4.88 -0.73 -5.29
CA THR A 148 4.74 0.45 -4.43
C THR A 148 4.17 0.08 -3.08
N PHE A 149 3.17 -0.82 -3.04
CA PHE A 149 2.61 -1.33 -1.81
C PHE A 149 3.66 -2.06 -0.97
N MET A 150 4.42 -2.99 -1.58
CA MET A 150 5.47 -3.75 -0.89
C MET A 150 6.58 -2.85 -0.36
N ASN A 151 7.09 -1.94 -1.18
CA ASN A 151 8.11 -0.99 -0.76
C ASN A 151 7.63 -0.11 0.40
N ALA A 152 6.38 0.36 0.35
CA ALA A 152 5.81 1.14 1.42
C ALA A 152 5.66 0.33 2.71
N LEU A 153 5.22 -0.93 2.65
CA LEU A 153 5.14 -1.81 3.82
C LEU A 153 6.50 -1.98 4.49
N PHE A 154 7.55 -2.28 3.71
CA PHE A 154 8.90 -2.46 4.26
C PHE A 154 9.50 -1.16 4.80
N THR A 155 9.18 -0.02 4.19
CA THR A 155 9.66 1.28 4.68
C THR A 155 8.94 1.72 5.95
N ILE A 156 7.60 1.55 6.01
CA ILE A 156 6.79 2.05 7.13
C ILE A 156 6.87 1.12 8.35
N GLN A 157 6.91 -0.21 8.13
CA GLN A 157 6.75 -1.20 9.19
C GLN A 157 7.52 -2.50 8.93
N LYS A 158 8.82 -2.41 8.66
CA LYS A 158 9.66 -3.54 8.25
C LYS A 158 9.45 -4.80 9.08
N GLU A 159 9.59 -4.71 10.40
CA GLU A 159 9.48 -5.86 11.31
C GLU A 159 8.08 -6.48 11.29
N ARG A 160 7.04 -5.65 11.28
CA ARG A 160 5.66 -6.14 11.20
C ARG A 160 5.37 -6.79 9.86
N THR A 161 5.97 -6.30 8.76
CA THR A 161 5.86 -6.91 7.44
C THR A 161 6.49 -8.30 7.43
N PHE A 162 7.68 -8.46 8.01
CA PHE A 162 8.27 -9.80 8.17
C PHE A 162 7.38 -10.73 8.99
N LYS A 163 6.92 -10.30 10.16
CA LYS A 163 6.08 -11.08 11.08
C LYS A 163 4.73 -11.46 10.48
N ASN A 164 4.06 -10.53 9.80
CA ASN A 164 2.67 -10.68 9.39
C ASN A 164 2.48 -11.12 7.93
N LEU A 165 3.51 -11.05 7.10
CA LEU A 165 3.47 -11.47 5.69
C LEU A 165 4.55 -12.50 5.36
N CYS A 166 5.85 -12.17 5.55
CA CYS A 166 6.93 -13.02 5.05
C CYS A 166 7.02 -14.36 5.78
N ILE A 167 7.01 -14.35 7.11
CA ILE A 167 7.08 -15.59 7.92
C ILE A 167 5.91 -16.52 7.61
N PRO A 168 4.64 -16.09 7.60
CA PRO A 168 3.53 -16.95 7.21
C PRO A 168 3.65 -17.58 5.82
N ILE A 169 4.16 -16.83 4.85
CA ILE A 169 4.40 -17.35 3.50
C ILE A 169 5.45 -18.46 3.55
N ILE A 170 6.57 -18.22 4.25
CA ILE A 170 7.65 -19.22 4.40
C ILE A 170 7.15 -20.46 5.11
N GLU A 171 6.38 -20.32 6.20
CA GLU A 171 5.77 -21.43 6.93
C GLU A 171 4.85 -22.27 6.04
N SER A 172 3.98 -21.60 5.26
CA SER A 172 3.10 -22.26 4.28
C SER A 172 3.88 -23.01 3.22
N MET A 173 5.00 -22.46 2.77
CA MET A 173 5.88 -23.09 1.78
C MET A 173 6.63 -24.30 2.36
N ASP A 174 7.15 -24.19 3.59
CA ASP A 174 7.82 -25.29 4.28
C ASP A 174 6.85 -26.47 4.47
N GLU A 175 5.61 -26.20 4.84
CA GLU A 175 4.58 -27.22 4.99
C GLU A 175 4.26 -27.92 3.65
N LYS A 176 4.15 -27.16 2.56
CA LYS A 176 3.99 -27.73 1.22
C LYS A 176 5.22 -28.56 0.80
N TYR A 177 6.42 -28.05 1.05
CA TYR A 177 7.67 -28.72 0.78
C TYR A 177 7.79 -30.06 1.48
N ARG A 178 7.43 -30.16 2.75
CA ARG A 178 7.45 -31.42 3.52
C ARG A 178 6.46 -32.46 2.99
N ARG A 179 5.37 -32.04 2.37
CA ARG A 179 4.35 -32.92 1.77
C ARG A 179 4.72 -33.43 0.39
N MET A 180 5.70 -32.80 -0.28
CA MET A 180 6.16 -33.21 -1.62
C MET A 180 7.07 -34.42 -1.53
N GLY A 181 6.74 -35.48 -2.27
CA GLY A 181 7.53 -36.73 -2.32
C GLY A 181 8.78 -36.63 -3.17
N ASP A 182 8.72 -35.85 -4.27
CA ASP A 182 9.81 -35.77 -5.25
C ASP A 182 10.80 -34.65 -4.93
N ILE A 183 12.09 -35.00 -4.92
CA ILE A 183 13.19 -34.09 -4.64
C ILE A 183 13.33 -33.00 -5.70
N THR A 184 13.01 -33.32 -6.97
CA THR A 184 13.07 -32.40 -8.10
C THR A 184 12.00 -31.31 -7.98
N GLU A 185 10.80 -31.70 -7.56
CA GLU A 185 9.69 -30.79 -7.30
C GLU A 185 10.00 -29.87 -6.11
N ARG A 186 10.63 -30.42 -5.04
CA ARG A 186 11.11 -29.65 -3.88
C ARG A 186 12.11 -28.58 -4.28
N ILE A 187 13.15 -28.97 -5.05
CA ILE A 187 14.18 -28.05 -5.53
C ILE A 187 13.56 -26.98 -6.42
N SER A 188 12.73 -27.34 -7.39
CA SER A 188 12.06 -26.39 -8.28
C SER A 188 11.18 -25.38 -7.51
N THR A 189 10.53 -25.82 -6.44
CA THR A 189 9.70 -24.95 -5.61
C THR A 189 10.56 -23.98 -4.80
N CYS A 190 11.66 -24.45 -4.21
CA CYS A 190 12.60 -23.59 -3.49
C CYS A 190 13.26 -22.56 -4.40
N PHE A 191 13.75 -22.98 -5.58
CA PHE A 191 14.41 -22.08 -6.53
C PHE A 191 13.47 -21.04 -7.15
N LYS A 192 12.17 -21.31 -7.19
CA LYS A 192 11.19 -20.30 -7.62
C LYS A 192 10.96 -19.19 -6.60
N CYS A 193 11.35 -19.41 -5.37
CA CYS A 193 11.01 -18.54 -4.25
C CYS A 193 12.23 -17.86 -3.60
N PHE A 194 13.40 -18.49 -3.70
CA PHE A 194 14.62 -17.96 -3.08
C PHE A 194 15.76 -17.96 -4.10
N ILE A 195 16.42 -16.83 -4.27
CA ILE A 195 17.76 -16.76 -4.83
C ILE A 195 18.74 -16.57 -3.70
N CYS A 196 19.73 -17.45 -3.69
CA CYS A 196 20.92 -17.27 -2.90
C CYS A 196 21.99 -16.69 -3.83
N SER A 197 22.37 -15.42 -3.69
CA SER A 197 23.51 -14.85 -4.37
C SER A 197 24.66 -14.71 -3.39
N LYS A 198 25.85 -15.05 -3.83
CA LYS A 198 27.07 -14.79 -3.08
C LYS A 198 27.63 -13.47 -3.59
N ASP A 199 27.62 -12.43 -2.77
CA ASP A 199 28.43 -11.24 -3.08
C ASP A 199 29.91 -11.61 -2.97
N SER A 200 30.56 -11.65 -4.13
CA SER A 200 31.98 -11.99 -4.25
C SER A 200 32.91 -10.95 -3.61
N ARG A 201 32.41 -9.75 -3.28
CA ARG A 201 33.21 -8.68 -2.68
C ARG A 201 33.23 -8.74 -1.15
N GLU A 202 32.15 -9.17 -0.53
CA GLU A 202 32.04 -9.18 0.93
C GLU A 202 32.00 -10.59 1.55
N ASN A 203 32.02 -11.64 0.74
CA ASN A 203 31.92 -13.05 1.15
C ASN A 203 30.65 -13.36 1.99
N LYS A 204 29.61 -12.55 1.81
CA LYS A 204 28.31 -12.69 2.47
C LYS A 204 27.33 -13.46 1.59
N LEU A 205 26.54 -14.31 2.20
CA LEU A 205 25.41 -14.97 1.59
C LEU A 205 24.19 -14.05 1.73
N GLU A 206 23.68 -13.56 0.60
CA GLU A 206 22.46 -12.78 0.57
C GLU A 206 21.30 -13.69 0.17
N LEU A 207 20.29 -13.77 1.05
CA LEU A 207 19.02 -14.43 0.80
C LEU A 207 18.03 -13.40 0.23
N GLY A 208 17.69 -13.56 -1.04
CA GLY A 208 16.69 -12.73 -1.72
C GLY A 208 15.42 -13.52 -2.02
N PHE A 209 14.27 -12.85 -1.97
CA PHE A 209 13.02 -13.37 -2.51
C PHE A 209 13.00 -13.15 -4.01
N LEU A 210 12.85 -14.24 -4.79
CA LEU A 210 12.61 -14.14 -6.23
C LEU A 210 11.12 -13.95 -6.47
N LEU A 211 10.74 -12.72 -6.74
CA LEU A 211 9.41 -12.42 -7.21
C LEU A 211 9.50 -12.16 -8.72
N LYS A 212 9.28 -13.24 -9.50
CA LYS A 212 9.12 -13.18 -10.96
C LYS A 212 10.14 -12.28 -11.67
N ASN A 213 11.43 -12.72 -11.74
CA ASN A 213 12.56 -12.06 -12.40
C ASN A 213 13.19 -10.84 -11.70
N GLU A 214 12.83 -10.54 -10.47
CA GLU A 214 13.48 -9.49 -9.68
C GLU A 214 13.90 -10.01 -8.32
N VAL A 215 15.15 -9.75 -7.97
CA VAL A 215 15.72 -10.15 -6.69
C VAL A 215 15.59 -8.98 -5.73
N TYR A 216 14.85 -9.20 -4.65
CA TYR A 216 14.82 -8.27 -3.53
C TYR A 216 15.78 -8.77 -2.46
N PHE A 217 16.92 -8.10 -2.30
CA PHE A 217 17.86 -8.39 -1.23
C PHE A 217 17.40 -7.69 0.05
N TYR A 218 17.12 -8.47 1.07
CA TYR A 218 16.62 -7.94 2.34
C TYR A 218 17.62 -8.04 3.48
N TYR A 219 18.92 -8.42 3.21
CA TYR A 219 19.93 -8.45 4.26
C TYR A 219 21.32 -8.11 3.74
N SER A 220 21.88 -7.13 4.33
CA SER A 220 23.33 -6.96 4.55
C SER A 220 23.64 -7.31 5.99
#